data_830cf1f4bca138e7c2d1cd61435ceb18
#
_entry.id   830cf1f4bca138e7c2d1cd61435ceb18
#
_cell.length_a   1.000
_cell.length_b   1.000
_cell.length_c   1.000
_cell.angle_alpha   90.00
_cell.angle_beta   90.00
_cell.angle_gamma   90.00
#
_symmetry.space_group_name_H-M   'P 1'
#
loop_
_entity.id
_entity.type
_entity.pdbx_description
1 polymer ?
#
loop_
_entity_poly.entity_id
_entity_poly.type
_entity_poly.pdbx_seq_one_letter_code
_entity_poly.pdbx_strand_id
1 'polypeptide(L)'
;CIALTDGVIGYGSKLEFGIIAQRFLLGEHVHLEYGLRLNDSVVGDNSTLARCEVGNSIIFPAHEQHHNNSFLIAALVMGQSNVAAGGTLGSNHNSRTADNEISAGRGFWPGLCVSLKHSSRFASYCLLAKADYPSELNITLPFALVNNNAAKNRLEVMPAYWWMYNMYAMDRNSRKFAARDKRHYKAQHVE
;
A
#
# COMPACT_ATOMS: atom_id res chain seq x y z
N CYS A 1 22.68 10.63 4.77
CA CYS A 1 22.27 11.80 4.00
C CYS A 1 20.75 11.77 3.81
N ILE A 2 20.09 12.90 3.98
CA ILE A 2 18.67 13.10 3.68
C ILE A 2 18.58 14.26 2.71
N ALA A 3 17.89 14.07 1.59
CA ALA A 3 17.68 15.10 0.57
C ALA A 3 16.17 15.31 0.38
N LEU A 4 15.69 16.52 0.67
CA LEU A 4 14.29 16.88 0.61
C LEU A 4 14.13 18.12 -0.28
N THR A 5 13.15 18.10 -1.17
CA THR A 5 12.82 19.22 -2.05
C THR A 5 11.31 19.36 -2.20
N ASP A 6 10.81 20.59 -2.08
CA ASP A 6 9.40 20.94 -2.32
C ASP A 6 8.40 20.05 -1.55
N GLY A 7 8.52 20.02 -0.23
CA GLY A 7 7.67 19.17 0.59
C GLY A 7 7.15 19.81 1.87
N VAL A 8 6.12 19.18 2.42
CA VAL A 8 5.54 19.50 3.72
C VAL A 8 5.62 18.29 4.62
N ILE A 9 6.00 18.50 5.88
CA ILE A 9 6.14 17.43 6.87
C ILE A 9 5.23 17.74 8.05
N GLY A 10 4.29 16.84 8.31
CA GLY A 10 3.37 16.94 9.45
C GLY A 10 4.06 16.68 10.79
N TYR A 11 3.39 17.10 11.84
CA TYR A 11 3.87 17.00 13.22
C TYR A 11 4.25 15.57 13.63
N GLY A 12 5.31 15.41 14.37
CA GLY A 12 5.74 14.12 14.92
C GLY A 12 6.31 13.13 13.91
N SER A 13 6.42 13.52 12.63
CA SER A 13 7.01 12.68 11.61
C SER A 13 8.52 12.56 11.75
N LYS A 14 9.07 11.40 11.34
CA LYS A 14 10.49 11.07 11.42
C LYS A 14 11.01 10.64 10.07
N LEU A 15 12.15 11.20 9.67
CA LEU A 15 12.86 10.87 8.44
C LEU A 15 14.28 10.47 8.80
N GLU A 16 14.64 9.20 8.59
CA GLU A 16 15.91 8.66 9.08
C GLU A 16 16.60 7.78 8.03
N PHE A 17 17.93 7.75 8.07
CA PHE A 17 18.76 6.80 7.33
C PHE A 17 18.63 6.83 5.79
N GLY A 18 18.89 8.00 5.16
CA GLY A 18 19.11 8.08 3.72
C GLY A 18 17.85 8.29 2.86
N ILE A 19 16.99 9.20 3.25
CA ILE A 19 15.76 9.53 2.51
C ILE A 19 16.06 10.47 1.34
N ILE A 20 15.40 10.21 0.20
CA ILE A 20 15.32 11.14 -0.93
C ILE A 20 13.84 11.38 -1.21
N ALA A 21 13.36 12.62 -1.02
CA ALA A 21 11.97 12.95 -1.25
C ALA A 21 11.81 14.30 -1.98
N GLN A 22 10.91 14.32 -2.97
CA GLN A 22 10.64 15.50 -3.79
C GLN A 22 9.16 15.65 -4.09
N ARG A 23 8.63 16.89 -3.98
CA ARG A 23 7.21 17.21 -4.19
C ARG A 23 6.29 16.28 -3.42
N PHE A 24 6.35 16.38 -2.09
CA PHE A 24 5.65 15.46 -1.20
C PHE A 24 4.88 16.19 -0.10
N LEU A 25 3.85 15.51 0.41
CA LEU A 25 3.16 15.91 1.64
C LEU A 25 3.10 14.71 2.59
N LEU A 26 3.62 14.89 3.79
CA LEU A 26 3.51 13.92 4.87
C LEU A 26 2.51 14.43 5.90
N GLY A 27 1.59 13.58 6.30
CA GLY A 27 0.70 13.80 7.45
C GLY A 27 1.43 13.74 8.79
N GLU A 28 0.68 13.63 9.87
CA GLU A 28 1.24 13.52 11.23
C GLU A 28 1.82 12.12 11.49
N HIS A 29 2.90 12.07 12.28
CA HIS A 29 3.52 10.81 12.73
C HIS A 29 3.87 9.82 11.60
N VAL A 30 4.27 10.32 10.44
CA VAL A 30 4.78 9.50 9.35
C VAL A 30 6.25 9.16 9.59
N HIS A 31 6.61 7.90 9.41
CA HIS A 31 8.00 7.44 9.51
C HIS A 31 8.53 7.04 8.14
N LEU A 32 9.59 7.71 7.68
CA LEU A 32 10.32 7.38 6.46
C LEU A 32 11.73 6.92 6.82
N GLU A 33 12.11 5.71 6.41
CA GLU A 33 13.35 5.09 6.88
C GLU A 33 14.11 4.34 5.79
N TYR A 34 15.43 4.21 6.01
CA TYR A 34 16.33 3.27 5.33
C TYR A 34 16.32 3.32 3.79
N GLY A 35 16.69 4.46 3.22
CA GLY A 35 16.89 4.59 1.78
C GLY A 35 15.61 4.70 0.95
N LEU A 36 14.51 5.11 1.57
CA LEU A 36 13.25 5.39 0.87
C LEU A 36 13.45 6.47 -0.21
N ARG A 37 12.77 6.27 -1.34
CA ARG A 37 12.56 7.29 -2.38
C ARG A 37 11.08 7.63 -2.46
N LEU A 38 10.75 8.93 -2.39
CA LEU A 38 9.37 9.43 -2.43
C LEU A 38 9.27 10.61 -3.40
N ASN A 39 8.41 10.49 -4.41
CA ASN A 39 8.23 11.55 -5.40
C ASN A 39 6.74 11.79 -5.67
N ASP A 40 6.34 13.07 -5.83
CA ASP A 40 5.00 13.45 -6.29
C ASP A 40 3.88 12.74 -5.53
N SER A 41 3.97 12.68 -4.19
CA SER A 41 3.10 11.81 -3.41
C SER A 41 2.61 12.44 -2.11
N VAL A 42 1.43 12.01 -1.69
CA VAL A 42 0.85 12.31 -0.38
C VAL A 42 0.85 11.05 0.47
N VAL A 43 1.39 11.13 1.68
CA VAL A 43 1.41 10.04 2.65
C VAL A 43 0.62 10.46 3.88
N GLY A 44 -0.48 9.78 4.13
CA GLY A 44 -1.37 10.02 5.27
C GLY A 44 -0.74 9.67 6.61
N ASP A 45 -1.36 10.19 7.66
CA ASP A 45 -0.91 10.10 9.04
C ASP A 45 -0.57 8.67 9.47
N ASN A 46 0.33 8.57 10.43
CA ASN A 46 0.62 7.33 11.14
C ASN A 46 1.06 6.17 10.22
N SER A 47 1.70 6.51 9.10
CA SER A 47 2.20 5.55 8.10
C SER A 47 3.70 5.32 8.23
N THR A 48 4.16 4.13 7.85
CA THR A 48 5.58 3.76 7.87
C THR A 48 6.02 3.26 6.49
N LEU A 49 7.02 3.93 5.91
CA LEU A 49 7.62 3.54 4.63
C LEU A 49 9.13 3.39 4.79
N ALA A 50 9.67 2.27 4.36
CA ALA A 50 11.10 2.02 4.46
C ALA A 50 11.60 1.12 3.32
N ARG A 51 12.82 1.35 2.84
CA ARG A 51 13.50 0.51 1.85
C ARG A 51 12.70 0.31 0.55
N CYS A 52 11.90 1.28 0.17
CA CYS A 52 10.99 1.19 -0.97
C CYS A 52 11.03 2.45 -1.82
N GLU A 53 10.34 2.41 -2.94
CA GLU A 53 10.09 3.55 -3.79
C GLU A 53 8.58 3.80 -3.91
N VAL A 54 8.19 5.05 -3.73
CA VAL A 54 6.79 5.49 -3.89
C VAL A 54 6.76 6.72 -4.77
N GLY A 55 5.90 6.69 -5.77
CA GLY A 55 5.74 7.82 -6.70
C GLY A 55 4.32 8.02 -7.18
N ASN A 56 3.96 9.28 -7.47
CA ASN A 56 2.69 9.66 -8.06
C ASN A 56 1.47 9.04 -7.35
N SER A 57 1.51 9.00 -6.01
CA SER A 57 0.55 8.23 -5.23
C SER A 57 -0.10 9.05 -4.11
N ILE A 58 -1.35 8.70 -3.80
CA ILE A 58 -2.06 9.19 -2.62
C ILE A 58 -2.30 8.00 -1.69
N ILE A 59 -1.68 8.06 -0.54
CA ILE A 59 -1.72 7.01 0.48
C ILE A 59 -2.44 7.55 1.72
N PHE A 60 -3.52 6.90 2.11
CA PHE A 60 -4.30 7.23 3.29
C PHE A 60 -3.66 6.71 4.57
N PRO A 61 -4.12 7.18 5.76
CA PRO A 61 -3.47 6.89 7.04
C PRO A 61 -3.22 5.42 7.37
N ALA A 62 -2.18 5.18 8.18
CA ALA A 62 -1.80 3.86 8.68
C ALA A 62 -1.36 2.86 7.60
N HIS A 63 -0.71 3.33 6.57
CA HIS A 63 -0.06 2.49 5.58
C HIS A 63 1.26 1.93 6.10
N GLU A 64 1.51 0.66 5.85
CA GLU A 64 2.74 -0.04 6.21
C GLU A 64 3.42 -0.58 4.96
N GLN A 65 4.61 -0.05 4.63
CA GLN A 65 5.44 -0.51 3.51
C GLN A 65 6.91 -0.44 3.94
N HIS A 66 7.29 -1.30 4.88
CA HIS A 66 8.57 -1.19 5.57
C HIS A 66 9.52 -2.37 5.30
N HIS A 67 9.17 -3.27 4.42
CA HIS A 67 10.04 -4.36 3.98
C HIS A 67 10.75 -4.02 2.67
N ASN A 68 11.87 -4.70 2.43
CA ASN A 68 12.79 -4.37 1.36
C ASN A 68 12.24 -4.64 -0.05
N ASN A 69 12.74 -3.87 -1.02
CA ASN A 69 12.57 -4.10 -2.45
C ASN A 69 11.11 -4.08 -2.93
N SER A 70 10.35 -3.09 -2.50
CA SER A 70 9.00 -2.86 -3.04
C SER A 70 8.89 -1.49 -3.70
N PHE A 71 7.99 -1.35 -4.67
CA PHE A 71 7.57 -0.04 -5.15
C PHE A 71 6.06 0.08 -5.30
N LEU A 72 5.57 1.30 -5.23
CA LEU A 72 4.19 1.68 -5.40
C LEU A 72 4.13 2.94 -6.25
N ILE A 73 3.61 2.83 -7.45
CA ILE A 73 3.58 3.93 -8.42
C ILE A 73 2.15 4.15 -8.93
N ALA A 74 1.76 5.43 -9.05
CA ALA A 74 0.46 5.86 -9.56
C ALA A 74 -0.72 5.10 -8.89
N ALA A 75 -0.86 5.30 -7.60
CA ALA A 75 -1.85 4.58 -6.80
C ALA A 75 -2.63 5.47 -5.85
N LEU A 76 -3.91 5.17 -5.72
CA LEU A 76 -4.76 5.60 -4.62
C LEU A 76 -4.95 4.43 -3.67
N VAL A 77 -4.37 4.51 -2.48
CA VAL A 77 -4.41 3.44 -1.49
C VAL A 77 -5.09 3.94 -0.22
N MET A 78 -6.20 3.33 0.13
CA MET A 78 -6.95 3.69 1.34
C MET A 78 -6.24 3.19 2.60
N GLY A 79 -6.69 3.66 3.76
CA GLY A 79 -6.04 3.44 5.05
C GLY A 79 -5.85 1.99 5.48
N GLN A 80 -4.99 1.78 6.47
CA GLN A 80 -4.67 0.47 7.07
C GLN A 80 -4.17 -0.59 6.08
N SER A 81 -3.58 -0.15 4.98
CA SER A 81 -3.00 -1.04 3.96
C SER A 81 -1.59 -1.50 4.32
N ASN A 82 -1.17 -2.61 3.76
CA ASN A 82 0.15 -3.18 4.03
C ASN A 82 0.74 -3.78 2.76
N VAL A 83 1.85 -3.26 2.29
CA VAL A 83 2.60 -3.80 1.14
C VAL A 83 3.80 -4.60 1.64
N ALA A 84 3.83 -5.89 1.30
CA ALA A 84 4.91 -6.78 1.71
C ALA A 84 6.17 -6.61 0.85
N ALA A 85 7.26 -7.25 1.27
CA ALA A 85 8.54 -7.22 0.55
C ALA A 85 8.42 -7.68 -0.90
N GLY A 86 9.16 -7.01 -1.78
CA GLY A 86 9.21 -7.35 -3.21
C GLY A 86 7.94 -7.05 -3.99
N GLY A 87 6.97 -6.37 -3.39
CA GLY A 87 5.76 -5.95 -4.09
C GLY A 87 6.08 -4.92 -5.18
N THR A 88 5.65 -5.17 -6.41
CA THR A 88 5.81 -4.26 -7.56
C THR A 88 4.43 -3.84 -8.05
N LEU A 89 3.96 -2.71 -7.49
CA LEU A 89 2.59 -2.25 -7.64
C LEU A 89 2.54 -1.05 -8.58
N GLY A 90 1.79 -1.19 -9.67
CA GLY A 90 1.68 -0.16 -10.69
C GLY A 90 2.75 -0.27 -11.76
N SER A 91 3.28 -1.45 -11.99
CA SER A 91 4.15 -1.70 -13.12
C SER A 91 3.35 -1.75 -14.42
N ASN A 92 3.83 -1.05 -15.43
CA ASN A 92 3.29 -1.15 -16.77
C ASN A 92 3.95 -2.33 -17.51
N HIS A 93 3.37 -3.52 -17.34
CA HIS A 93 3.86 -4.73 -18.02
C HIS A 93 3.59 -4.72 -19.52
N ASN A 94 2.78 -3.76 -20.00
CA ASN A 94 2.38 -3.71 -21.38
C ASN A 94 2.13 -2.27 -21.82
N SER A 95 3.01 -1.75 -22.65
CA SER A 95 2.94 -0.39 -23.19
C SER A 95 1.73 -0.10 -24.10
N ARG A 96 0.89 -1.08 -24.37
CA ARG A 96 -0.28 -0.93 -25.27
C ARG A 96 -1.56 -0.55 -24.55
N THR A 97 -1.57 -0.56 -23.23
CA THR A 97 -2.76 -0.19 -22.45
C THR A 97 -2.59 1.16 -21.82
N ALA A 98 -3.72 1.87 -21.59
CA ALA A 98 -3.72 3.13 -20.88
C ALA A 98 -3.16 2.97 -19.48
N ASP A 99 -2.26 3.85 -19.10
CA ASP A 99 -1.71 3.93 -17.75
C ASP A 99 -2.70 4.69 -16.88
N ASN A 100 -3.52 3.96 -16.15
CA ASN A 100 -4.38 4.50 -15.09
C ASN A 100 -3.85 4.07 -13.73
N GLU A 101 -4.40 4.65 -12.69
CA GLU A 101 -3.98 4.39 -11.32
C GLU A 101 -4.46 3.01 -10.82
N ILE A 102 -3.72 2.46 -9.85
CA ILE A 102 -4.24 1.44 -8.97
C ILE A 102 -5.17 2.10 -7.95
N SER A 103 -6.38 1.58 -7.80
CA SER A 103 -7.30 1.97 -6.74
C SER A 103 -7.47 0.83 -5.74
N ALA A 104 -7.00 1.00 -4.52
CA ALA A 104 -7.08 -0.02 -3.48
C ALA A 104 -7.88 0.45 -2.27
N GLY A 105 -8.90 -0.32 -1.90
CA GLY A 105 -9.72 -0.07 -0.73
C GLY A 105 -8.95 -0.24 0.59
N ARG A 106 -9.60 0.14 1.70
CA ARG A 106 -9.04 0.04 3.05
C ARG A 106 -8.55 -1.38 3.34
N GLY A 107 -7.44 -1.52 4.03
CA GLY A 107 -6.90 -2.82 4.43
C GLY A 107 -6.34 -3.65 3.27
N PHE A 108 -6.06 -3.04 2.15
CA PHE A 108 -5.43 -3.71 1.00
C PHE A 108 -4.09 -4.33 1.40
N TRP A 109 -3.90 -5.60 1.10
CA TRP A 109 -2.70 -6.32 1.49
C TRP A 109 -2.16 -7.21 0.37
N PRO A 110 -1.33 -6.70 -0.52
CA PRO A 110 -0.53 -7.53 -1.40
C PRO A 110 0.55 -8.27 -0.62
N GLY A 111 0.58 -9.59 -0.78
CA GLY A 111 1.58 -10.45 -0.15
C GLY A 111 2.97 -10.30 -0.74
N LEU A 112 3.89 -11.15 -0.31
CA LEU A 112 5.29 -11.13 -0.76
C LEU A 112 5.39 -11.25 -2.28
N CYS A 113 6.22 -10.41 -2.89
CA CYS A 113 6.52 -10.46 -4.33
C CYS A 113 5.26 -10.47 -5.23
N VAL A 114 4.23 -9.77 -4.82
CA VAL A 114 3.06 -9.53 -5.69
C VAL A 114 3.44 -8.53 -6.75
N SER A 115 3.15 -8.82 -8.01
CA SER A 115 3.29 -7.90 -9.12
C SER A 115 1.91 -7.55 -9.67
N LEU A 116 1.59 -6.25 -9.70
CA LEU A 116 0.30 -5.73 -10.17
C LEU A 116 0.47 -4.73 -11.30
N LYS A 117 -0.39 -4.87 -12.28
CA LYS A 117 -0.51 -3.95 -13.40
C LYS A 117 -1.38 -2.74 -13.04
N HIS A 118 -1.11 -1.59 -13.67
CA HIS A 118 -1.96 -0.41 -13.65
C HIS A 118 -3.40 -0.70 -14.08
N SER A 119 -4.33 0.18 -13.72
CA SER A 119 -5.78 0.07 -13.90
C SER A 119 -6.44 -1.02 -13.05
N SER A 120 -5.71 -1.60 -12.10
CA SER A 120 -6.29 -2.57 -11.18
C SER A 120 -7.06 -1.90 -10.06
N ARG A 121 -8.20 -2.49 -9.67
CA ARG A 121 -9.08 -1.98 -8.63
C ARG A 121 -9.42 -3.07 -7.62
N PHE A 122 -9.38 -2.71 -6.34
CA PHE A 122 -9.60 -3.65 -5.24
C PHE A 122 -10.58 -3.08 -4.22
N ALA A 123 -11.56 -3.88 -3.84
CA ALA A 123 -12.42 -3.58 -2.70
C ALA A 123 -11.61 -3.64 -1.38
N SER A 124 -12.23 -3.21 -0.28
CA SER A 124 -11.57 -3.19 1.03
C SER A 124 -11.17 -4.60 1.50
N TYR A 125 -10.05 -4.68 2.20
CA TYR A 125 -9.51 -5.91 2.79
C TYR A 125 -9.26 -7.03 1.77
N CYS A 126 -8.87 -6.68 0.54
CA CYS A 126 -8.36 -7.67 -0.39
C CYS A 126 -6.93 -8.07 -0.01
N LEU A 127 -6.73 -9.38 0.18
CA LEU A 127 -5.44 -10.03 0.37
C LEU A 127 -5.04 -10.70 -0.94
N LEU A 128 -3.86 -10.40 -1.45
CA LEU A 128 -3.35 -11.02 -2.67
C LEU A 128 -2.26 -12.01 -2.32
N ALA A 129 -2.43 -13.25 -2.75
CA ALA A 129 -1.39 -14.27 -2.64
C ALA A 129 -0.18 -13.92 -3.52
N LYS A 130 1.00 -14.43 -3.14
CA LYS A 130 2.23 -14.26 -3.92
C LYS A 130 2.03 -14.76 -5.34
N ALA A 131 1.99 -13.84 -6.30
CA ALA A 131 1.88 -14.15 -7.72
C ALA A 131 2.22 -12.91 -8.56
N ASP A 132 2.44 -13.15 -9.85
CA ASP A 132 2.39 -12.16 -10.90
C ASP A 132 0.95 -12.09 -11.45
N TYR A 133 0.43 -10.87 -11.54
CA TYR A 133 -0.92 -10.59 -12.06
C TYR A 133 -0.79 -9.77 -13.35
N PRO A 134 -0.66 -10.41 -14.49
CA PRO A 134 -0.29 -9.77 -15.74
C PRO A 134 -1.42 -8.93 -16.37
N SER A 135 -2.65 -9.13 -15.92
CA SER A 135 -3.82 -8.40 -16.43
C SER A 135 -4.37 -7.42 -15.38
N GLU A 136 -5.10 -6.44 -15.85
CA GLU A 136 -5.86 -5.54 -15.00
C GLU A 136 -6.89 -6.32 -14.18
N LEU A 137 -6.93 -6.06 -12.88
CA LEU A 137 -7.87 -6.71 -11.98
C LEU A 137 -8.99 -5.75 -11.57
N ASN A 138 -10.21 -6.25 -11.49
CA ASN A 138 -11.32 -5.55 -10.87
C ASN A 138 -11.97 -6.46 -9.82
N ILE A 139 -11.45 -6.39 -8.60
CA ILE A 139 -11.91 -7.22 -7.47
C ILE A 139 -12.91 -6.42 -6.65
N THR A 140 -14.19 -6.69 -6.83
CA THR A 140 -15.29 -5.98 -6.18
C THR A 140 -15.73 -6.60 -4.85
N LEU A 141 -15.23 -7.80 -4.52
CA LEU A 141 -15.58 -8.51 -3.29
C LEU A 141 -14.63 -8.13 -2.15
N PRO A 142 -15.12 -7.46 -1.10
CA PRO A 142 -14.30 -7.16 0.06
C PRO A 142 -13.96 -8.41 0.87
N PHE A 143 -12.93 -8.32 1.72
CA PHE A 143 -12.46 -9.39 2.60
C PHE A 143 -12.05 -10.67 1.85
N ALA A 144 -11.69 -10.55 0.58
CA ALA A 144 -11.36 -11.68 -0.27
C ALA A 144 -9.87 -12.00 -0.26
N LEU A 145 -9.55 -13.28 -0.50
CA LEU A 145 -8.23 -13.71 -0.97
C LEU A 145 -8.25 -13.84 -2.49
N VAL A 146 -7.28 -13.22 -3.14
CA VAL A 146 -7.08 -13.30 -4.58
C VAL A 146 -5.81 -14.10 -4.85
N ASN A 147 -5.89 -15.10 -5.72
CA ASN A 147 -4.76 -15.95 -6.11
C ASN A 147 -4.71 -16.14 -7.62
N ASN A 148 -3.58 -15.87 -8.23
CA ASN A 148 -3.35 -16.26 -9.61
C ASN A 148 -2.76 -17.70 -9.66
N ASN A 149 -3.61 -18.67 -9.95
CA ASN A 149 -3.21 -20.06 -10.04
C ASN A 149 -2.63 -20.33 -11.43
N ALA A 150 -1.33 -20.14 -11.57
CA ALA A 150 -0.62 -20.32 -12.85
C ALA A 150 -0.72 -21.76 -13.38
N ALA A 151 -0.72 -22.77 -12.51
CA ALA A 151 -0.83 -24.17 -12.93
C ALA A 151 -2.17 -24.50 -13.57
N LYS A 152 -3.22 -23.77 -13.18
CA LYS A 152 -4.57 -23.93 -13.75
C LYS A 152 -4.93 -22.82 -14.73
N ASN A 153 -4.01 -21.89 -14.97
CA ASN A 153 -4.23 -20.69 -15.79
C ASN A 153 -5.53 -19.96 -15.46
N ARG A 154 -5.75 -19.70 -14.17
CA ARG A 154 -6.98 -19.01 -13.72
C ARG A 154 -6.76 -18.14 -12.50
N LEU A 155 -7.50 -17.05 -12.45
CA LEU A 155 -7.66 -16.24 -11.25
C LEU A 155 -8.69 -16.89 -10.32
N GLU A 156 -8.30 -17.10 -9.08
CA GLU A 156 -9.16 -17.64 -8.02
C GLU A 156 -9.44 -16.53 -7.02
N VAL A 157 -10.71 -16.31 -6.71
CA VAL A 157 -11.14 -15.34 -5.69
C VAL A 157 -11.94 -16.09 -4.64
N MET A 158 -11.44 -16.10 -3.41
CA MET A 158 -12.13 -16.67 -2.26
C MET A 158 -12.81 -15.54 -1.47
N PRO A 159 -14.13 -15.37 -1.59
CA PRO A 159 -14.85 -14.35 -0.84
C PRO A 159 -14.83 -14.64 0.67
N ALA A 160 -14.94 -13.60 1.47
CA ALA A 160 -15.01 -13.71 2.94
C ALA A 160 -13.81 -14.45 3.60
N TYR A 161 -12.67 -14.52 2.92
CA TYR A 161 -11.47 -15.23 3.41
C TYR A 161 -11.04 -14.79 4.81
N TRP A 162 -11.08 -13.48 5.08
CA TRP A 162 -10.71 -12.94 6.37
C TRP A 162 -11.58 -13.45 7.51
N TRP A 163 -12.86 -13.62 7.26
CA TRP A 163 -13.84 -14.13 8.24
C TRP A 163 -13.69 -15.62 8.48
N MET A 164 -13.41 -16.37 7.43
CA MET A 164 -13.35 -17.83 7.49
C MET A 164 -12.02 -18.36 8.01
N TYR A 165 -10.92 -17.71 7.62
CA TYR A 165 -9.57 -18.25 7.85
C TYR A 165 -8.58 -17.28 8.47
N ASN A 166 -8.85 -15.97 8.48
CA ASN A 166 -7.87 -14.97 8.87
C ASN A 166 -8.38 -13.94 9.89
N MET A 167 -9.43 -14.27 10.62
CA MET A 167 -10.04 -13.40 11.65
C MET A 167 -9.02 -12.94 12.70
N TYR A 168 -8.13 -13.84 13.11
CA TYR A 168 -7.06 -13.52 14.05
C TYR A 168 -6.15 -12.40 13.54
N ALA A 169 -5.76 -12.44 12.28
CA ALA A 169 -4.92 -11.40 11.70
C ALA A 169 -5.63 -10.05 11.63
N MET A 170 -6.94 -10.07 11.36
CA MET A 170 -7.77 -8.86 11.33
C MET A 170 -7.88 -8.22 12.72
N ASP A 171 -8.20 -9.00 13.74
CA ASP A 171 -8.24 -8.53 15.14
C ASP A 171 -6.88 -8.01 15.61
N ARG A 172 -5.81 -8.76 15.35
CA ARG A 172 -4.45 -8.33 15.67
C ARG A 172 -4.08 -7.00 15.00
N ASN A 173 -4.41 -6.82 13.74
CA ASN A 173 -4.09 -5.60 13.00
C ASN A 173 -4.92 -4.41 13.53
N SER A 174 -6.18 -4.62 13.85
CA SER A 174 -7.03 -3.61 14.50
C SER A 174 -6.46 -3.14 15.85
N ARG A 175 -6.03 -4.07 16.70
CA ARG A 175 -5.38 -3.74 17.98
C ARG A 175 -4.05 -3.01 17.80
N LYS A 176 -3.22 -3.45 16.83
CA LYS A 176 -1.97 -2.76 16.51
C LYS A 176 -2.20 -1.34 16.03
N PHE A 177 -3.18 -1.15 15.17
CA PHE A 177 -3.56 0.17 14.70
C PHE A 177 -3.97 1.07 15.85
N ALA A 178 -4.91 0.64 16.70
CA ALA A 178 -5.37 1.40 17.84
C ALA A 178 -4.23 1.75 18.81
N ALA A 179 -3.31 0.83 19.07
CA ALA A 179 -2.17 1.04 19.96
C ALA A 179 -1.11 2.01 19.38
N ARG A 180 -0.98 2.08 18.06
CA ARG A 180 0.01 2.93 17.37
C ARG A 180 -0.53 4.29 16.94
N ASP A 181 -1.82 4.48 16.96
CA ASP A 181 -2.46 5.71 16.48
C ASP A 181 -2.15 6.90 17.41
N LYS A 182 -1.24 7.77 16.94
CA LYS A 182 -0.77 8.97 17.64
C LYS A 182 -1.36 10.26 17.08
N ARG A 183 -2.29 10.19 16.15
CA ARG A 183 -2.88 11.38 15.53
C ARG A 183 -3.61 12.24 16.57
N HIS A 184 -3.49 13.55 16.42
CA HIS A 184 -4.24 14.50 17.22
C HIS A 184 -5.74 14.47 16.88
N TYR A 185 -6.04 14.37 15.61
CA TYR A 185 -7.40 14.29 15.12
C TYR A 185 -7.66 12.94 14.47
N LYS A 186 -8.58 12.17 15.06
CA LYS A 186 -8.94 10.84 14.59
C LYS A 186 -10.23 10.89 13.79
N ALA A 187 -10.12 11.27 12.51
CA ALA A 187 -11.25 11.19 11.58
C ALA A 187 -11.49 9.74 11.18
N GLN A 188 -12.49 9.12 11.75
CA GLN A 188 -12.79 7.69 11.54
C GLN A 188 -13.37 7.36 10.17
N HIS A 189 -13.75 8.37 9.37
CA HIS A 189 -14.51 8.16 8.14
C HIS A 189 -13.69 8.20 6.85
N VAL A 190 -12.41 8.50 6.95
CA VAL A 190 -11.52 8.69 5.77
C VAL A 190 -10.55 7.53 5.58
N GLU A 191 -10.63 6.54 6.43
CA GLU A 191 -9.72 5.40 6.47
C GLU A 191 -10.26 4.17 5.77
#